data_aa5e0511f31791fbb56268820263f594
#
_entry.id   aa5e0511f31791fbb56268820263f594
#
_cell.length_a   1.000
_cell.length_b   1.000
_cell.length_c   1.000
_cell.angle_alpha   90.00
_cell.angle_beta   90.00
_cell.angle_gamma   90.00
#
_symmetry.space_group_name_H-M   'P 1'
#
loop_
_entity.id
_entity.type
_entity.pdbx_description
1 polymer ?
#
loop_
_entity_poly.entity_id
_entity_poly.type
_entity_poly.pdbx_seq_one_letter_code
_entity_poly.pdbx_strand_id
1 'polypeptide(L)'
;MDLIDALSDLCKDITQPIIAIDGPAGAGKTTLAHDIKLALAQRYSITEIHMDDLYDGWDNALTSQLRDVLVHLVSAHKNSQPISISTYNWHEAAFNPATEIEKSELLILEGVGSGQMAIRDSLAALIWIDIEDSQGMARVLERDGIEIESQMKKWLSTQEQHFCDEGTQNAADFVLTT
;
A
#
# COMPACT_ATOMS: atom_id res chain seq x y z
N MET A 1 12.33 6.63 20.63
CA MET A 1 11.59 5.44 20.15
C MET A 1 11.71 5.49 18.65
N ASP A 2 12.29 4.50 18.03
CA ASP A 2 12.36 4.47 16.58
C ASP A 2 11.01 4.00 15.98
N LEU A 3 10.87 4.08 14.65
CA LEU A 3 9.62 3.72 13.98
C LEU A 3 9.23 2.25 14.24
N ILE A 4 10.20 1.34 14.20
CA ILE A 4 9.95 -0.10 14.39
C ILE A 4 9.45 -0.40 15.79
N ASP A 5 10.03 0.23 16.81
CA ASP A 5 9.57 0.11 18.19
C ASP A 5 8.12 0.60 18.34
N ALA A 6 7.81 1.76 17.74
CA ALA A 6 6.46 2.33 17.76
C ALA A 6 5.44 1.41 17.07
N LEU A 7 5.76 0.89 15.88
CA LEU A 7 4.89 -0.05 15.15
C LEU A 7 4.69 -1.35 15.93
N SER A 8 5.76 -1.89 16.53
CA SER A 8 5.67 -3.08 17.36
C SER A 8 4.74 -2.86 18.55
N ASP A 9 4.79 -1.69 19.19
CA ASP A 9 3.93 -1.33 20.31
C ASP A 9 2.47 -1.15 19.88
N LEU A 10 2.20 -0.56 18.72
CA LEU A 10 0.84 -0.43 18.18
C LEU A 10 0.23 -1.79 17.79
N CYS A 11 1.03 -2.72 17.31
CA CYS A 11 0.54 -4.02 16.85
C CYS A 11 0.34 -5.05 17.96
N LYS A 12 1.05 -4.96 19.09
CA LYS A 12 1.16 -6.05 20.11
C LYS A 12 -0.15 -6.52 20.72
N ASP A 13 -1.11 -5.59 20.90
CA ASP A 13 -2.39 -5.87 21.56
C ASP A 13 -3.56 -5.98 20.57
N ILE A 14 -3.26 -5.93 19.26
CA ILE A 14 -4.25 -6.02 18.20
C ILE A 14 -4.23 -7.43 17.59
N THR A 15 -5.38 -8.08 17.56
CA THR A 15 -5.53 -9.32 16.80
C THR A 15 -5.56 -9.00 15.31
N GLN A 16 -4.68 -9.65 14.54
CA GLN A 16 -4.54 -9.43 13.09
C GLN A 16 -4.28 -7.95 12.76
N PRO A 17 -3.17 -7.34 13.26
CA PRO A 17 -2.82 -5.97 12.93
C PRO A 17 -2.56 -5.77 11.44
N ILE A 18 -2.81 -4.56 10.97
CA ILE A 18 -2.57 -4.13 9.59
C ILE A 18 -1.77 -2.84 9.62
N ILE A 19 -0.66 -2.80 8.91
CA ILE A 19 0.12 -1.58 8.68
C ILE A 19 -0.08 -1.16 7.23
N ALA A 20 -0.51 0.08 7.01
CA ALA A 20 -0.57 0.67 5.68
C ALA A 20 0.57 1.68 5.49
N ILE A 21 1.20 1.67 4.30
CA ILE A 21 2.25 2.60 3.91
C ILE A 21 1.81 3.28 2.62
N ASP A 22 1.39 4.52 2.72
CA ASP A 22 0.85 5.31 1.62
C ASP A 22 1.74 6.52 1.32
N GLY A 23 1.48 7.18 0.22
CA GLY A 23 2.22 8.35 -0.24
C GLY A 23 2.49 8.32 -1.73
N PRO A 24 3.04 9.42 -2.31
CA PRO A 24 3.25 9.55 -3.74
C PRO A 24 4.13 8.46 -4.37
N ALA A 25 3.99 8.27 -5.67
CA ALA A 25 4.86 7.40 -6.44
C ALA A 25 6.34 7.83 -6.30
N GLY A 26 7.26 6.87 -6.18
CA GLY A 26 8.69 7.14 -6.00
C GLY A 26 9.11 7.52 -4.57
N ALA A 27 8.19 7.58 -3.60
CA ALA A 27 8.49 7.95 -2.22
C ALA A 27 9.28 6.89 -1.42
N GLY A 28 9.43 5.65 -1.92
CA GLY A 28 10.19 4.60 -1.23
C GLY A 28 9.35 3.69 -0.34
N LYS A 29 8.03 3.63 -0.56
CA LYS A 29 7.09 2.80 0.22
C LYS A 29 7.48 1.33 0.26
N THR A 30 7.82 0.75 -0.88
CA THR A 30 8.24 -0.66 -1.00
C THR A 30 9.50 -0.96 -0.20
N THR A 31 10.47 -0.05 -0.20
CA THR A 31 11.69 -0.18 0.61
C THR A 31 11.34 -0.19 2.09
N LEU A 32 10.52 0.76 2.55
CA LEU A 32 10.10 0.82 3.95
C LEU A 32 9.29 -0.41 4.36
N ALA A 33 8.36 -0.89 3.50
CA ALA A 33 7.58 -2.10 3.75
C ALA A 33 8.50 -3.32 3.97
N HIS A 34 9.49 -3.48 3.10
CA HIS A 34 10.48 -4.54 3.22
C HIS A 34 11.28 -4.45 4.53
N ASP A 35 11.74 -3.26 4.90
CA ASP A 35 12.50 -3.04 6.14
C ASP A 35 11.65 -3.35 7.38
N ILE A 36 10.40 -2.90 7.41
CA ILE A 36 9.44 -3.23 8.48
C ILE A 36 9.20 -4.73 8.56
N LYS A 37 8.99 -5.39 7.42
CA LYS A 37 8.80 -6.84 7.34
C LYS A 37 10.00 -7.59 7.93
N LEU A 38 11.22 -7.23 7.55
CA LEU A 38 12.43 -7.85 8.09
C LEU A 38 12.55 -7.64 9.61
N ALA A 39 12.27 -6.44 10.09
CA ALA A 39 12.39 -6.10 11.51
C ALA A 39 11.37 -6.84 12.38
N LEU A 40 10.15 -7.05 11.88
CA LEU A 40 9.06 -7.69 12.62
C LEU A 40 8.94 -9.20 12.37
N ALA A 41 9.71 -9.78 11.44
CA ALA A 41 9.62 -11.20 11.05
C ALA A 41 9.88 -12.21 12.18
N GLN A 42 10.59 -11.79 13.26
CA GLN A 42 10.81 -12.66 14.42
C GLN A 42 9.58 -12.74 15.35
N ARG A 43 8.62 -11.81 15.20
CA ARG A 43 7.43 -11.71 16.06
C ARG A 43 6.15 -12.13 15.36
N TYR A 44 6.09 -11.97 14.03
CA TYR A 44 4.89 -12.18 13.22
C TYR A 44 5.23 -12.96 11.96
N SER A 45 4.32 -13.86 11.57
CA SER A 45 4.21 -14.24 10.15
C SER A 45 3.58 -13.08 9.39
N ILE A 46 4.20 -12.62 8.28
CA ILE A 46 3.83 -11.37 7.62
C ILE A 46 3.47 -11.61 6.17
N THR A 47 2.29 -11.16 5.77
CA THR A 47 1.90 -10.97 4.37
C THR A 47 2.11 -9.52 3.98
N GLU A 48 2.76 -9.30 2.85
CA GLU A 48 2.95 -7.99 2.22
C GLU A 48 2.19 -7.98 0.90
N ILE A 49 1.37 -6.96 0.69
CA ILE A 49 0.60 -6.78 -0.55
C ILE A 49 0.93 -5.41 -1.12
N HIS A 50 1.34 -5.41 -2.38
CA HIS A 50 1.63 -4.22 -3.16
C HIS A 50 0.35 -3.74 -3.86
N MET A 51 0.02 -2.47 -3.69
CA MET A 51 -1.16 -1.88 -4.33
C MET A 51 -1.08 -1.93 -5.86
N ASP A 52 0.15 -1.86 -6.40
CA ASP A 52 0.41 -1.93 -7.84
C ASP A 52 -0.06 -3.27 -8.45
N ASP A 53 -0.12 -4.33 -7.66
CA ASP A 53 -0.66 -5.63 -8.07
C ASP A 53 -2.20 -5.67 -8.14
N LEU A 54 -2.87 -4.67 -7.55
CA LEU A 54 -4.33 -4.62 -7.43
C LEU A 54 -4.99 -3.64 -8.41
N TYR A 55 -4.22 -2.75 -9.02
CA TYR A 55 -4.78 -1.75 -9.94
C TYR A 55 -5.27 -2.40 -11.24
N ASP A 56 -6.37 -1.90 -11.78
CA ASP A 56 -6.86 -2.23 -13.12
C ASP A 56 -6.22 -1.30 -14.16
N GLY A 57 -4.91 -1.45 -14.36
CA GLY A 57 -4.11 -0.61 -15.23
C GLY A 57 -3.97 0.84 -14.73
N TRP A 58 -3.51 1.73 -15.60
CA TRP A 58 -3.26 3.13 -15.26
C TRP A 58 -4.52 3.96 -15.08
N ASP A 59 -5.54 3.72 -15.89
CA ASP A 59 -6.72 4.59 -15.96
C ASP A 59 -7.80 4.23 -14.94
N ASN A 60 -7.80 3.00 -14.42
CA ASN A 60 -8.81 2.49 -13.48
C ASN A 60 -8.23 2.08 -12.12
N ALA A 61 -7.03 2.53 -11.78
CA ALA A 61 -6.34 2.09 -10.59
C ALA A 61 -7.06 2.47 -9.28
N LEU A 62 -7.32 3.77 -9.08
CA LEU A 62 -7.85 4.33 -7.82
C LEU A 62 -9.37 4.50 -7.90
N THR A 63 -10.08 3.41 -8.14
CA THR A 63 -11.54 3.39 -8.30
C THR A 63 -12.25 2.70 -7.13
N SER A 64 -13.58 2.72 -7.16
CA SER A 64 -14.39 1.97 -6.19
C SER A 64 -14.13 0.45 -6.24
N GLN A 65 -13.68 -0.09 -7.37
CA GLN A 65 -13.32 -1.50 -7.49
C GLN A 65 -12.11 -1.84 -6.61
N LEU A 66 -11.06 -1.00 -6.61
CA LEU A 66 -9.91 -1.17 -5.71
C LEU A 66 -10.35 -1.13 -4.25
N ARG A 67 -11.21 -0.17 -3.89
CA ARG A 67 -11.78 -0.06 -2.54
C ARG A 67 -12.47 -1.36 -2.12
N ASP A 68 -13.30 -1.93 -2.99
CA ASP A 68 -14.05 -3.15 -2.69
C ASP A 68 -13.09 -4.35 -2.52
N VAL A 69 -12.02 -4.45 -3.33
CA VAL A 69 -10.95 -5.44 -3.18
C VAL A 69 -10.26 -5.28 -1.82
N LEU A 70 -9.88 -4.06 -1.42
CA LEU A 70 -9.24 -3.81 -0.13
C LEU A 70 -10.13 -4.14 1.06
N VAL A 71 -11.41 -3.78 1.01
CA VAL A 71 -12.37 -4.11 2.07
C VAL A 71 -12.48 -5.63 2.23
N HIS A 72 -12.55 -6.37 1.12
CA HIS A 72 -12.60 -7.84 1.15
C HIS A 72 -11.32 -8.44 1.74
N LEU A 73 -10.16 -8.00 1.29
CA LEU A 73 -8.84 -8.43 1.74
C LEU A 73 -8.63 -8.17 3.24
N VAL A 74 -8.94 -6.96 3.70
CA VAL A 74 -8.86 -6.56 5.11
C VAL A 74 -9.81 -7.39 5.95
N SER A 75 -11.04 -7.64 5.48
CA SER A 75 -12.01 -8.48 6.18
C SER A 75 -11.49 -9.92 6.32
N ALA A 76 -10.93 -10.51 5.27
CA ALA A 76 -10.36 -11.86 5.33
C ALA A 76 -9.22 -11.93 6.35
N HIS A 77 -8.29 -10.98 6.33
CA HIS A 77 -7.19 -10.91 7.30
C HIS A 77 -7.70 -10.80 8.74
N LYS A 78 -8.60 -9.84 9.01
CA LYS A 78 -9.20 -9.64 10.36
C LYS A 78 -9.90 -10.89 10.91
N ASN A 79 -10.43 -11.72 10.03
CA ASN A 79 -11.08 -13.00 10.40
C ASN A 79 -10.12 -14.21 10.40
N SER A 80 -8.81 -13.99 10.26
CA SER A 80 -7.79 -15.05 10.17
C SER A 80 -8.08 -16.09 9.08
N GLN A 81 -8.57 -15.62 7.94
CA GLN A 81 -8.86 -16.42 6.76
C GLN A 81 -7.79 -16.23 5.69
N PRO A 82 -7.59 -17.21 4.80
CA PRO A 82 -6.77 -17.02 3.60
C PRO A 82 -7.32 -15.84 2.77
N ILE A 83 -6.42 -15.09 2.14
CA ILE A 83 -6.77 -13.98 1.29
C ILE A 83 -6.81 -14.46 -0.16
N SER A 84 -7.98 -14.41 -0.80
CA SER A 84 -8.10 -14.66 -2.23
C SER A 84 -7.91 -13.38 -3.02
N ILE A 85 -6.94 -13.34 -3.92
CA ILE A 85 -6.52 -12.14 -4.64
C ILE A 85 -6.20 -12.46 -6.10
N SER A 86 -6.64 -11.59 -7.02
CA SER A 86 -6.20 -11.55 -8.40
C SER A 86 -5.19 -10.42 -8.58
N THR A 87 -4.01 -10.72 -9.07
CA THR A 87 -2.98 -9.71 -9.34
C THR A 87 -3.04 -9.26 -10.80
N TYR A 88 -2.78 -7.99 -11.05
CA TYR A 88 -2.77 -7.43 -12.39
C TYR A 88 -1.45 -7.72 -13.11
N ASN A 89 -1.54 -8.29 -14.29
CA ASN A 89 -0.41 -8.52 -15.17
C ASN A 89 -0.24 -7.31 -16.10
N TRP A 90 0.72 -6.46 -15.83
CA TRP A 90 0.99 -5.23 -16.57
C TRP A 90 1.42 -5.47 -18.04
N HIS A 91 1.99 -6.64 -18.36
CA HIS A 91 2.38 -7.00 -19.72
C HIS A 91 1.18 -7.45 -20.55
N GLU A 92 0.26 -8.17 -19.95
CA GLU A 92 -0.94 -8.70 -20.61
C GLU A 92 -2.14 -7.76 -20.51
N ALA A 93 -2.00 -6.69 -19.70
CA ALA A 93 -3.07 -5.74 -19.37
C ALA A 93 -4.36 -6.43 -18.90
N ALA A 94 -4.22 -7.42 -18.01
CA ALA A 94 -5.32 -8.24 -17.52
C ALA A 94 -5.02 -8.79 -16.12
N PHE A 95 -6.07 -9.13 -15.38
CA PHE A 95 -5.90 -9.81 -14.10
C PHE A 95 -5.57 -11.30 -14.29
N ASN A 96 -4.61 -11.78 -13.52
CA ASN A 96 -4.36 -13.21 -13.37
C ASN A 96 -5.55 -13.89 -12.65
N PRO A 97 -5.72 -15.22 -12.82
CA PRO A 97 -6.65 -15.97 -11.99
C PRO A 97 -6.36 -15.76 -10.50
N ALA A 98 -7.43 -15.72 -9.70
CA ALA A 98 -7.29 -15.56 -8.26
C ALA A 98 -6.44 -16.67 -7.65
N THR A 99 -5.54 -16.28 -6.74
CA THR A 99 -4.72 -17.19 -5.94
C THR A 99 -5.01 -16.97 -4.46
N GLU A 100 -4.83 -18.00 -3.66
CA GLU A 100 -4.94 -17.89 -2.22
C GLU A 100 -3.57 -17.61 -1.59
N ILE A 101 -3.54 -16.60 -0.73
CA ILE A 101 -2.41 -16.31 0.16
C ILE A 101 -2.79 -16.86 1.53
N GLU A 102 -1.90 -17.70 2.07
CA GLU A 102 -2.09 -18.26 3.40
C GLU A 102 -2.22 -17.15 4.46
N LYS A 103 -3.01 -17.42 5.49
CA LYS A 103 -3.19 -16.50 6.61
C LYS A 103 -1.86 -16.16 7.29
N SER A 104 -1.71 -14.92 7.67
CA SER A 104 -0.57 -14.41 8.43
C SER A 104 -1.05 -13.67 9.68
N GLU A 105 -0.15 -13.38 10.61
CA GLU A 105 -0.46 -12.66 11.84
C GLU A 105 -0.47 -11.14 11.65
N LEU A 106 0.33 -10.63 10.70
CA LEU A 106 0.43 -9.21 10.34
C LEU A 106 0.26 -9.05 8.83
N LEU A 107 -0.51 -8.05 8.42
CA LEU A 107 -0.63 -7.63 7.04
C LEU A 107 0.04 -6.28 6.84
N ILE A 108 0.86 -6.16 5.82
CA ILE A 108 1.40 -4.89 5.33
C ILE A 108 0.78 -4.60 3.96
N LEU A 109 0.15 -3.43 3.84
CA LEU A 109 -0.36 -2.89 2.58
C LEU A 109 0.54 -1.72 2.18
N GLU A 110 1.17 -1.75 1.01
CA GLU A 110 2.00 -0.65 0.56
C GLU A 110 1.66 -0.20 -0.86
N GLY A 111 1.65 1.10 -1.08
CA GLY A 111 1.36 1.73 -2.36
C GLY A 111 0.30 2.82 -2.24
N VAL A 112 0.09 3.56 -3.33
CA VAL A 112 -0.91 4.63 -3.39
C VAL A 112 -2.30 4.07 -3.12
N GLY A 113 -3.01 4.66 -2.17
CA GLY A 113 -4.36 4.24 -1.78
C GLY A 113 -4.42 3.10 -0.76
N SER A 114 -3.29 2.68 -0.18
CA SER A 114 -3.28 1.69 0.90
C SER A 114 -3.89 2.21 2.21
N GLY A 115 -3.95 3.54 2.39
CA GLY A 115 -4.50 4.21 3.56
C GLY A 115 -5.90 4.83 3.36
N GLN A 116 -6.68 4.40 2.35
CA GLN A 116 -7.99 4.99 2.07
C GLN A 116 -9.02 4.79 3.19
N MET A 117 -9.97 5.72 3.30
CA MET A 117 -10.97 5.80 4.39
C MET A 117 -11.71 4.47 4.64
N ALA A 118 -12.02 3.73 3.58
CA ALA A 118 -12.83 2.52 3.66
C ALA A 118 -12.23 1.41 4.55
N ILE A 119 -10.92 1.41 4.75
CA ILE A 119 -10.20 0.40 5.57
C ILE A 119 -9.48 1.00 6.78
N ARG A 120 -9.46 2.32 6.90
CA ARG A 120 -8.65 3.06 7.87
C ARG A 120 -8.91 2.67 9.32
N ASP A 121 -10.16 2.46 9.71
CA ASP A 121 -10.54 2.02 11.06
C ASP A 121 -10.03 0.60 11.41
N SER A 122 -9.58 -0.16 10.41
CA SER A 122 -9.01 -1.50 10.60
C SER A 122 -7.49 -1.50 10.75
N LEU A 123 -6.83 -0.38 10.47
CA LEU A 123 -5.37 -0.26 10.52
C LEU A 123 -4.89 -0.16 11.97
N ALA A 124 -3.77 -0.82 12.27
CA ALA A 124 -3.00 -0.62 13.49
C ALA A 124 -2.12 0.62 13.39
N ALA A 125 -1.63 0.91 12.17
CA ALA A 125 -0.86 2.11 11.87
C ALA A 125 -1.00 2.49 10.39
N LEU A 126 -1.03 3.80 10.12
CA LEU A 126 -0.93 4.40 8.81
C LEU A 126 0.33 5.25 8.74
N ILE A 127 1.22 4.93 7.80
CA ILE A 127 2.45 5.66 7.53
C ILE A 127 2.28 6.40 6.21
N TRP A 128 2.55 7.69 6.21
CA TRP A 128 2.68 8.51 5.02
C TRP A 128 4.15 8.80 4.73
N ILE A 129 4.59 8.56 3.49
CA ILE A 129 5.92 8.98 3.04
C ILE A 129 5.76 10.13 2.07
N ASP A 130 6.26 11.29 2.44
CA ASP A 130 6.23 12.50 1.65
C ASP A 130 7.45 12.63 0.75
N ILE A 131 7.24 13.12 -0.48
CA ILE A 131 8.29 13.41 -1.44
C ILE A 131 7.82 14.51 -2.40
N GLU A 132 8.72 15.36 -2.86
CA GLU A 132 8.45 16.30 -3.94
C GLU A 132 8.11 15.56 -5.24
N ASP A 133 7.03 15.97 -5.93
CA ASP A 133 6.53 15.29 -7.15
C ASP A 133 7.61 15.12 -8.22
N SER A 134 8.46 16.16 -8.41
CA SER A 134 9.56 16.11 -9.36
C SER A 134 10.61 15.06 -9.03
N GLN A 135 10.90 14.87 -7.74
CA GLN A 135 11.84 13.86 -7.27
C GLN A 135 11.23 12.46 -7.36
N GLY A 136 9.97 12.31 -6.96
CA GLY A 136 9.22 11.06 -7.07
C GLY A 136 9.16 10.57 -8.52
N MET A 137 8.79 11.48 -9.43
CA MET A 137 8.76 11.20 -10.87
C MET A 137 10.14 10.80 -11.42
N ALA A 138 11.20 11.54 -11.06
CA ALA A 138 12.56 11.21 -11.49
C ALA A 138 12.98 9.80 -11.06
N ARG A 139 12.71 9.40 -9.81
CA ARG A 139 13.01 8.06 -9.30
C ARG A 139 12.24 6.96 -10.04
N VAL A 140 10.95 7.20 -10.34
CA VAL A 140 10.13 6.23 -11.10
C VAL A 140 10.66 6.08 -12.51
N LEU A 141 10.97 7.18 -13.23
CA LEU A 141 11.50 7.12 -14.60
C LEU A 141 12.91 6.49 -14.66
N GLU A 142 13.73 6.69 -13.64
CA GLU A 142 15.04 6.00 -13.53
C GLU A 142 14.88 4.49 -13.37
N ARG A 143 13.89 4.04 -12.58
CA ARG A 143 13.62 2.62 -12.31
C ARG A 143 12.93 1.92 -13.48
N ASP A 144 11.89 2.54 -14.03
CA ASP A 144 10.93 1.89 -14.93
C ASP A 144 11.06 2.31 -16.41
N GLY A 145 11.89 3.33 -16.70
CA GLY A 145 12.15 3.83 -18.04
C GLY A 145 11.40 5.12 -18.39
N ILE A 146 11.94 5.84 -19.37
CA ILE A 146 11.39 7.15 -19.83
C ILE A 146 10.09 6.98 -20.63
N GLU A 147 9.84 5.83 -21.19
CA GLU A 147 8.68 5.50 -22.00
C GLU A 147 7.35 5.64 -21.27
N ILE A 148 7.34 5.52 -19.93
CA ILE A 148 6.14 5.68 -19.09
C ILE A 148 5.89 7.14 -18.66
N GLU A 149 6.71 8.11 -19.09
CA GLU A 149 6.61 9.49 -18.63
C GLU A 149 5.20 10.09 -18.82
N SER A 150 4.56 9.80 -19.95
CA SER A 150 3.21 10.33 -20.22
C SER A 150 2.14 9.73 -19.29
N GLN A 151 2.25 8.46 -18.97
CA GLN A 151 1.38 7.77 -18.01
C GLN A 151 1.61 8.31 -16.60
N MET A 152 2.89 8.50 -16.22
CA MET A 152 3.25 9.03 -14.91
C MET A 152 2.72 10.46 -14.70
N LYS A 153 2.72 11.32 -15.72
CA LYS A 153 2.13 12.67 -15.61
C LYS A 153 0.62 12.61 -15.30
N LYS A 154 -0.10 11.69 -15.92
CA LYS A 154 -1.52 11.46 -15.61
C LYS A 154 -1.69 10.87 -14.22
N TRP A 155 -0.86 9.91 -13.87
CA TRP A 155 -0.85 9.27 -12.55
C TRP A 155 -0.68 10.28 -11.41
N LEU A 156 0.26 11.22 -11.53
CA LEU A 156 0.46 12.27 -10.51
C LEU A 156 -0.83 13.05 -10.24
N SER A 157 -1.57 13.43 -11.27
CA SER A 157 -2.85 14.13 -11.09
C SER A 157 -3.92 13.22 -10.45
N THR A 158 -3.94 11.94 -10.82
CA THR A 158 -4.89 10.96 -10.28
C THR A 158 -4.62 10.68 -8.81
N GLN A 159 -3.35 10.46 -8.43
CA GLN A 159 -2.98 10.22 -7.04
C GLN A 159 -3.22 11.46 -6.17
N GLU A 160 -2.92 12.67 -6.67
CA GLU A 160 -3.16 13.93 -5.94
C GLU A 160 -4.66 14.08 -5.61
N GLN A 161 -5.52 13.89 -6.62
CA GLN A 161 -6.97 13.93 -6.41
C GLN A 161 -7.42 12.89 -5.38
N HIS A 162 -6.92 11.65 -5.49
CA HIS A 162 -7.23 10.59 -4.54
C HIS A 162 -6.81 10.96 -3.11
N PHE A 163 -5.60 11.48 -2.93
CA PHE A 163 -5.10 11.89 -1.61
C PHE A 163 -5.92 13.04 -1.01
N CYS A 164 -6.36 13.98 -1.84
CA CYS A 164 -7.27 15.06 -1.40
C CYS A 164 -8.63 14.50 -0.96
N ASP A 165 -9.23 13.62 -1.76
CA ASP A 165 -10.55 13.05 -1.48
C ASP A 165 -10.52 12.15 -0.23
N GLU A 166 -9.46 11.38 -0.06
CA GLU A 166 -9.29 10.44 1.06
C GLU A 166 -8.68 11.10 2.31
N GLY A 167 -8.03 12.25 2.19
CA GLY A 167 -7.37 12.93 3.31
C GLY A 167 -6.28 12.10 3.98
N THR A 168 -5.59 11.24 3.22
CA THR A 168 -4.71 10.18 3.73
C THR A 168 -3.54 10.74 4.54
N GLN A 169 -2.85 11.76 4.03
CA GLN A 169 -1.71 12.39 4.72
C GLN A 169 -2.10 12.93 6.11
N ASN A 170 -3.26 13.60 6.19
CA ASN A 170 -3.74 14.18 7.45
C ASN A 170 -4.17 13.12 8.48
N ALA A 171 -4.50 11.93 8.02
CA ALA A 171 -4.93 10.81 8.86
C ALA A 171 -3.78 9.90 9.28
N ALA A 172 -2.57 10.11 8.75
CA ALA A 172 -1.42 9.26 9.05
C ALA A 172 -0.94 9.41 10.50
N ASP A 173 -0.61 8.28 11.12
CA ASP A 173 0.00 8.23 12.46
C ASP A 173 1.46 8.66 12.41
N PHE A 174 2.13 8.39 11.29
CA PHE A 174 3.53 8.76 11.04
C PHE A 174 3.66 9.42 9.66
N VAL A 175 4.36 10.55 9.62
CA VAL A 175 4.72 11.24 8.38
C VAL A 175 6.24 11.25 8.25
N LEU A 176 6.74 10.64 7.20
CA LEU A 176 8.16 10.58 6.87
C LEU A 176 8.42 11.40 5.61
N THR A 177 9.61 11.99 5.50
CA THR A 177 10.03 12.74 4.30
C THR A 177 11.32 12.13 3.75
N THR A 178 11.39 11.94 2.42
CA THR A 178 12.56 11.34 1.75
C THR A 178 13.16 12.24 0.67
#